data_da177f292759bf2af60c067dc30d7436
#
_entry.id   da177f292759bf2af60c067dc30d7436
#
_cell.length_a   1.000
_cell.length_b   1.000
_cell.length_c   1.000
_cell.angle_alpha   90.00
_cell.angle_beta   90.00
_cell.angle_gamma   90.00
#
_symmetry.space_group_name_H-M   'P 1'
#
loop_
_entity.id
_entity.type
_entity.pdbx_description
1 polymer ?
#
loop_
_entity_poly.entity_id
_entity_poly.type
_entity_poly.pdbx_seq_one_letter_code
_entity_poly.pdbx_strand_id
1 'polypeptide(L)'
;MLDMIECIWNKRIKVTLNFEFVGEQMKKKIANIITSSRIICSIYLLLSPVFSVAFYIMYLFCGITDMVDGTIARKTKSVSETGARLDTVADIVFVAVCFVKFLPLIQFPTWLWIWIVVIATIKIGNVDWGLIYNKKLVSMHSILNKATGFLLFIFPLTLSFIEPMYSSVIVCSLATVSAINEVYYTRMGREIL
;
A
#
# COMPACT_ATOMS: atom_id res chain seq x y z
N MET A 1 -1.63 8.77 -56.22
CA MET A 1 -2.76 8.67 -55.26
C MET A 1 -2.42 7.79 -54.06
N LEU A 2 -1.84 6.59 -54.23
CA LEU A 2 -1.43 5.70 -53.16
C LEU A 2 -0.37 6.33 -52.23
N ASP A 3 0.66 6.98 -52.79
CA ASP A 3 1.75 7.63 -52.01
C ASP A 3 1.23 8.77 -51.11
N MET A 4 0.21 9.47 -51.53
CA MET A 4 -0.39 10.55 -50.74
C MET A 4 -1.21 10.00 -49.56
N ILE A 5 -1.89 8.87 -49.75
CA ILE A 5 -2.65 8.17 -48.69
C ILE A 5 -1.68 7.61 -47.63
N GLU A 6 -0.57 7.03 -48.07
CA GLU A 6 0.44 6.48 -47.19
C GLU A 6 1.15 7.59 -46.37
N CYS A 7 1.42 8.74 -46.98
CA CYS A 7 1.99 9.90 -46.30
C CYS A 7 1.02 10.44 -45.19
N ILE A 8 -0.26 10.56 -45.50
CA ILE A 8 -1.29 11.03 -44.54
C ILE A 8 -1.45 10.01 -43.43
N TRP A 9 -1.48 8.71 -43.73
CA TRP A 9 -1.58 7.63 -42.77
C TRP A 9 -0.37 7.61 -41.81
N ASN A 10 0.86 7.68 -42.32
CA ASN A 10 2.08 7.74 -41.53
C ASN A 10 2.13 9.00 -40.63
N LYS A 11 1.67 10.14 -41.12
CA LYS A 11 1.60 11.39 -40.35
C LYS A 11 0.58 11.28 -39.21
N ARG A 12 -0.57 10.66 -39.48
CA ARG A 12 -1.61 10.42 -38.46
C ARG A 12 -1.13 9.46 -37.39
N ILE A 13 -0.48 8.36 -37.76
CA ILE A 13 0.12 7.39 -36.81
C ILE A 13 1.16 8.08 -35.94
N LYS A 14 2.08 8.86 -36.51
CA LYS A 14 3.09 9.59 -35.73
C LYS A 14 2.48 10.59 -34.73
N VAL A 15 1.44 11.29 -35.11
CA VAL A 15 0.73 12.22 -34.22
C VAL A 15 0.06 11.47 -33.08
N THR A 16 -0.61 10.35 -33.36
CA THR A 16 -1.27 9.54 -32.31
C THR A 16 -0.25 8.95 -31.35
N LEU A 17 0.85 8.37 -31.85
CA LEU A 17 1.94 7.83 -31.01
C LEU A 17 2.60 8.91 -30.16
N ASN A 18 2.80 10.13 -30.68
CA ASN A 18 3.32 11.25 -29.91
C ASN A 18 2.33 11.67 -28.79
N PHE A 19 1.05 11.68 -29.07
CA PHE A 19 0.03 12.03 -28.05
C PHE A 19 -0.03 10.99 -26.92
N GLU A 20 0.03 9.70 -27.26
CA GLU A 20 0.12 8.62 -26.27
C GLU A 20 1.40 8.71 -25.45
N PHE A 21 2.55 8.92 -26.10
CA PHE A 21 3.83 9.05 -25.43
C PHE A 21 3.88 10.25 -24.47
N VAL A 22 3.38 11.41 -24.88
CA VAL A 22 3.29 12.60 -24.02
C VAL A 22 2.33 12.35 -22.86
N GLY A 23 1.20 11.70 -23.09
CA GLY A 23 0.25 11.32 -22.05
C GLY A 23 0.85 10.36 -21.01
N GLU A 24 1.65 9.38 -21.43
CA GLU A 24 2.36 8.48 -20.51
C GLU A 24 3.42 9.19 -19.67
N GLN A 25 4.21 10.08 -20.28
CA GLN A 25 5.22 10.88 -19.58
C GLN A 25 4.58 11.80 -18.54
N MET A 26 3.46 12.42 -18.86
CA MET A 26 2.71 13.26 -17.92
C MET A 26 2.18 12.43 -16.75
N LYS A 27 1.61 11.26 -16.98
CA LYS A 27 1.12 10.36 -15.93
C LYS A 27 2.25 9.93 -14.98
N LYS A 28 3.42 9.58 -15.50
CA LYS A 28 4.62 9.23 -14.69
C LYS A 28 5.07 10.40 -13.81
N LYS A 29 5.10 11.63 -14.36
CA LYS A 29 5.45 12.83 -13.60
C LYS A 29 4.44 13.10 -12.48
N ILE A 30 3.15 12.99 -12.76
CA ILE A 30 2.09 13.20 -11.75
C ILE A 30 2.22 12.18 -10.62
N ALA A 31 2.38 10.90 -10.93
CA ALA A 31 2.58 9.85 -9.94
C ALA A 31 3.79 10.18 -9.03
N ASN A 32 4.94 10.53 -9.61
CA ASN A 32 6.13 10.86 -8.83
C ASN A 32 5.93 12.11 -7.95
N ILE A 33 5.17 13.11 -8.40
CA ILE A 33 4.85 14.31 -7.61
C ILE A 33 3.97 13.92 -6.42
N ILE A 34 2.96 13.08 -6.62
CA ILE A 34 2.07 12.62 -5.54
C ILE A 34 2.87 11.82 -4.51
N THR A 35 3.70 10.89 -4.95
CA THR A 35 4.55 10.10 -4.05
C THR A 35 5.55 10.98 -3.28
N SER A 36 6.16 11.98 -3.93
CA SER A 36 7.06 12.94 -3.26
C SER A 36 6.31 13.79 -2.22
N SER A 37 5.11 14.23 -2.54
CA SER A 37 4.28 14.99 -1.60
C SER A 37 3.92 14.16 -0.36
N ARG A 38 3.73 12.84 -0.50
CA ARG A 38 3.48 11.91 0.61
C ARG A 38 4.68 11.83 1.56
N ILE A 39 5.91 11.82 1.05
CA ILE A 39 7.12 11.87 1.89
C ILE A 39 7.16 13.16 2.71
N ILE A 40 6.90 14.31 2.08
CA ILE A 40 6.88 15.61 2.76
C ILE A 40 5.78 15.64 3.83
N CYS A 41 4.58 15.17 3.50
CA CYS A 41 3.48 15.07 4.45
C CYS A 41 3.80 14.13 5.61
N SER A 42 4.50 13.02 5.37
CA SER A 42 4.92 12.09 6.41
C SER A 42 5.93 12.74 7.37
N ILE A 43 6.87 13.53 6.87
CA ILE A 43 7.80 14.30 7.70
C ILE A 43 7.04 15.35 8.53
N TYR A 44 6.08 16.04 7.93
CA TYR A 44 5.24 17.00 8.66
C TYR A 44 4.41 16.31 9.76
N LEU A 45 3.89 15.10 9.49
CA LEU A 45 3.21 14.25 10.45
C LEU A 45 4.10 13.94 11.69
N LEU A 46 5.41 13.72 11.46
CA LEU A 46 6.36 13.49 12.53
C LEU A 46 6.49 14.70 13.48
N LEU A 47 6.39 15.92 12.95
CA LEU A 47 6.50 17.17 13.71
C LEU A 47 5.17 17.58 14.37
N SER A 48 4.03 17.17 13.82
CA SER A 48 2.70 17.55 14.29
C SER A 48 2.34 16.86 15.62
N PRO A 49 1.65 17.54 16.54
CA PRO A 49 1.10 16.89 17.73
C PRO A 49 0.11 15.79 17.35
N VAL A 50 0.21 14.63 18.01
CA VAL A 50 -0.73 13.52 17.80
C VAL A 50 -2.12 13.97 18.25
N PHE A 51 -3.17 13.50 17.57
CA PHE A 51 -4.58 13.84 17.78
C PHE A 51 -4.96 15.29 17.42
N SER A 52 -4.09 16.08 16.81
CA SER A 52 -4.48 17.37 16.23
C SER A 52 -5.27 17.18 14.94
N VAL A 53 -6.14 18.14 14.61
CA VAL A 53 -6.89 18.13 13.35
C VAL A 53 -5.94 18.09 12.14
N ALA A 54 -4.85 18.83 12.21
CA ALA A 54 -3.82 18.84 11.17
C ALA A 54 -3.17 17.45 10.99
N PHE A 55 -2.91 16.76 12.09
CA PHE A 55 -2.39 15.39 12.06
C PHE A 55 -3.34 14.44 11.32
N TYR A 56 -4.62 14.45 11.64
CA TYR A 56 -5.60 13.58 10.99
C TYR A 56 -5.80 13.91 9.51
N ILE A 57 -5.82 15.19 9.14
CA ILE A 57 -5.93 15.58 7.72
C ILE A 57 -4.74 15.05 6.94
N MET A 58 -3.51 15.23 7.44
CA MET A 58 -2.29 14.75 6.77
C MET A 58 -2.21 13.23 6.74
N TYR A 59 -2.63 12.56 7.82
CA TYR A 59 -2.70 11.11 7.89
C TYR A 59 -3.64 10.53 6.82
N LEU A 60 -4.86 11.07 6.76
CA LEU A 60 -5.85 10.65 5.75
C LEU A 60 -5.37 10.97 4.33
N PHE A 61 -4.76 12.13 4.13
CA PHE A 61 -4.19 12.49 2.82
C PHE A 61 -3.13 11.47 2.38
N CYS A 62 -2.18 11.12 3.24
CA CYS A 62 -1.15 10.12 2.92
C CYS A 62 -1.77 8.75 2.58
N GLY A 63 -2.73 8.27 3.37
CA GLY A 63 -3.35 6.96 3.11
C GLY A 63 -4.25 6.94 1.88
N ILE A 64 -5.01 7.99 1.62
CA ILE A 64 -5.87 8.08 0.44
C ILE A 64 -5.03 8.18 -0.84
N THR A 65 -3.97 8.99 -0.84
CA THR A 65 -3.07 9.11 -1.99
C THR A 65 -2.41 7.77 -2.32
N ASP A 66 -1.98 7.00 -1.33
CA ASP A 66 -1.45 5.64 -1.51
C ASP A 66 -2.46 4.69 -2.18
N MET A 67 -3.70 4.69 -1.70
CA MET A 67 -4.76 3.87 -2.30
C MET A 67 -5.05 4.25 -3.76
N VAL A 68 -5.01 5.55 -4.07
CA VAL A 68 -5.27 6.09 -5.41
C VAL A 68 -4.12 5.73 -6.35
N ASP A 69 -2.88 5.97 -5.94
CA ASP A 69 -1.68 5.70 -6.76
C ASP A 69 -1.55 4.22 -7.08
N GLY A 70 -1.71 3.34 -6.11
CA GLY A 70 -1.71 1.91 -6.31
C GLY A 70 -2.83 1.42 -7.26
N THR A 71 -3.97 2.11 -7.30
CA THR A 71 -5.08 1.78 -8.21
C THR A 71 -4.80 2.27 -9.63
N ILE A 72 -4.25 3.48 -9.78
CA ILE A 72 -3.89 4.06 -11.07
C ILE A 72 -2.74 3.26 -11.70
N ALA A 73 -1.70 2.96 -10.94
CA ALA A 73 -0.54 2.19 -11.41
C ALA A 73 -0.94 0.81 -11.96
N ARG A 74 -1.86 0.12 -11.29
CA ARG A 74 -2.39 -1.17 -11.75
C ARG A 74 -3.21 -1.07 -13.03
N LYS A 75 -3.99 -0.01 -13.20
CA LYS A 75 -4.84 0.18 -14.40
C LYS A 75 -4.06 0.62 -15.63
N THR A 76 -2.97 1.37 -15.45
CA THR A 76 -2.25 1.98 -16.59
C THR A 76 -1.07 1.15 -17.09
N LYS A 77 -0.65 0.07 -16.39
CA LYS A 77 0.55 -0.74 -16.69
C LYS A 77 1.83 0.09 -16.94
N SER A 78 1.85 1.36 -16.52
CA SER A 78 2.91 2.33 -16.82
C SER A 78 3.75 2.64 -15.60
N VAL A 79 4.12 1.60 -14.84
CA VAL A 79 4.99 1.77 -13.66
C VAL A 79 6.42 1.92 -14.15
N SER A 80 7.02 3.10 -13.95
CA SER A 80 8.46 3.22 -14.10
C SER A 80 9.16 2.55 -12.91
N GLU A 81 10.28 1.88 -13.15
CA GLU A 81 11.05 1.23 -12.09
C GLU A 81 11.43 2.21 -10.97
N THR A 82 11.80 3.44 -11.35
CA THR A 82 12.11 4.52 -10.41
C THR A 82 10.89 4.98 -9.62
N GLY A 83 9.72 5.06 -10.24
CA GLY A 83 8.47 5.42 -9.57
C GLY A 83 8.05 4.37 -8.54
N ALA A 84 8.17 3.08 -8.88
CA ALA A 84 7.86 1.99 -7.96
C ALA A 84 8.79 1.97 -6.73
N ARG A 85 10.09 2.26 -6.93
CA ARG A 85 11.04 2.37 -5.81
C ARG A 85 10.72 3.56 -4.91
N LEU A 86 10.38 4.71 -5.51
CA LEU A 86 10.01 5.90 -4.76
C LEU A 86 8.74 5.66 -3.92
N ASP A 87 7.77 4.98 -4.49
CA ASP A 87 6.52 4.60 -3.82
C ASP A 87 6.79 3.70 -2.60
N THR A 88 7.60 2.66 -2.78
CA THR A 88 8.01 1.79 -1.67
C THR A 88 8.72 2.57 -0.55
N VAL A 89 9.59 3.52 -0.91
CA VAL A 89 10.27 4.37 0.09
C VAL A 89 9.26 5.25 0.83
N ALA A 90 8.30 5.85 0.11
CA ALA A 90 7.27 6.67 0.71
C ALA A 90 6.39 5.88 1.71
N ASP A 91 6.04 4.65 1.37
CA ASP A 91 5.30 3.74 2.24
C ASP A 91 6.07 3.40 3.51
N ILE A 92 7.34 3.04 3.37
CA ILE A 92 8.21 2.73 4.51
C ILE A 92 8.32 3.94 5.43
N VAL A 93 8.53 5.14 4.87
CA VAL A 93 8.63 6.38 5.66
C VAL A 93 7.32 6.65 6.39
N PHE A 94 6.18 6.54 5.70
CA PHE A 94 4.86 6.76 6.31
C PHE A 94 4.60 5.78 7.47
N VAL A 95 4.83 4.49 7.25
CA VAL A 95 4.65 3.45 8.28
C VAL A 95 5.61 3.67 9.45
N ALA A 96 6.88 4.01 9.19
CA ALA A 96 7.86 4.30 10.24
C ALA A 96 7.44 5.51 11.10
N VAL A 97 6.96 6.58 10.47
CA VAL A 97 6.45 7.77 11.18
C VAL A 97 5.25 7.40 12.04
N CYS A 98 4.29 6.64 11.50
CA CYS A 98 3.14 6.17 12.28
C CYS A 98 3.58 5.33 13.48
N PHE A 99 4.53 4.41 13.27
CA PHE A 99 5.05 3.57 14.33
C PHE A 99 5.71 4.39 15.46
N VAL A 100 6.59 5.34 15.11
CA VAL A 100 7.26 6.21 16.07
C VAL A 100 6.27 7.07 16.85
N LYS A 101 5.20 7.54 16.20
CA LYS A 101 4.19 8.40 16.82
C LYS A 101 3.23 7.64 17.72
N PHE A 102 2.78 6.49 17.30
CA PHE A 102 1.73 5.75 18.02
C PHE A 102 2.27 4.77 19.06
N LEU A 103 3.47 4.19 18.84
CA LEU A 103 4.03 3.21 19.76
C LEU A 103 4.14 3.69 21.21
N PRO A 104 4.62 4.93 21.51
CA PRO A 104 4.72 5.40 22.89
C PRO A 104 3.35 5.71 23.54
N LEU A 105 2.32 5.90 22.72
CA LEU A 105 0.94 6.20 23.20
C LEU A 105 0.15 4.96 23.55
N ILE A 106 0.55 3.82 23.02
CA ILE A 106 -0.21 2.59 23.14
C ILE A 106 0.44 1.71 24.19
N GLN A 107 -0.16 1.61 25.34
CA GLN A 107 0.23 0.67 26.40
C GLN A 107 -0.47 -0.66 26.22
N PHE A 108 0.10 -1.52 25.36
CA PHE A 108 -0.44 -2.85 25.19
C PHE A 108 -0.04 -3.77 26.33
N PRO A 109 -0.97 -4.60 26.85
CA PRO A 109 -0.63 -5.66 27.77
C PRO A 109 0.26 -6.71 27.07
N THR A 110 1.11 -7.38 27.85
CA THR A 110 2.11 -8.33 27.34
C THR A 110 1.52 -9.43 26.46
N TRP A 111 0.33 -9.92 26.79
CA TRP A 111 -0.35 -10.96 25.99
C TRP A 111 -0.68 -10.50 24.58
N LEU A 112 -0.99 -9.20 24.38
CA LEU A 112 -1.30 -8.65 23.07
C LEU A 112 -0.01 -8.55 22.20
N TRP A 113 1.11 -8.19 22.80
CA TRP A 113 2.41 -8.22 22.13
C TRP A 113 2.78 -9.61 21.66
N ILE A 114 2.59 -10.62 22.52
CA ILE A 114 2.82 -12.02 22.15
C ILE A 114 1.93 -12.40 20.96
N TRP A 115 0.66 -12.03 20.99
CA TRP A 115 -0.26 -12.31 19.90
C TRP A 115 0.17 -11.67 18.57
N ILE A 116 0.57 -10.39 18.58
CA ILE A 116 1.08 -9.68 17.41
C ILE A 116 2.34 -10.37 16.85
N VAL A 117 3.28 -10.74 17.72
CA VAL A 117 4.53 -11.43 17.31
C VAL A 117 4.21 -12.80 16.69
N VAL A 118 3.28 -13.55 17.24
CA VAL A 118 2.86 -14.85 16.68
C VAL A 118 2.26 -14.67 15.29
N ILE A 119 1.34 -13.70 15.10
CA ILE A 119 0.77 -13.41 13.78
C ILE A 119 1.87 -13.01 12.79
N ALA A 120 2.79 -12.11 13.18
CA ALA A 120 3.87 -11.67 12.33
C ALA A 120 4.79 -12.85 11.91
N THR A 121 5.14 -13.71 12.86
CA THR A 121 5.96 -14.92 12.59
C THR A 121 5.28 -15.86 11.61
N ILE A 122 3.98 -16.11 11.76
CA ILE A 122 3.20 -16.95 10.84
C ILE A 122 3.20 -16.33 9.43
N LYS A 123 2.98 -15.03 9.32
CA LYS A 123 2.95 -14.33 8.02
C LYS A 123 4.32 -14.34 7.33
N ILE A 124 5.40 -14.06 8.06
CA ILE A 124 6.77 -14.10 7.52
C ILE A 124 7.10 -15.52 7.06
N GLY A 125 6.87 -16.53 7.90
CA GLY A 125 7.13 -17.92 7.54
C GLY A 125 6.33 -18.40 6.33
N ASN A 126 5.12 -17.88 6.14
CA ASN A 126 4.28 -18.19 4.98
C ASN A 126 4.81 -17.57 3.69
N VAL A 127 5.33 -16.34 3.75
CA VAL A 127 6.00 -15.68 2.61
C VAL A 127 7.26 -16.43 2.22
N ASP A 128 8.10 -16.80 3.20
CA ASP A 128 9.32 -17.56 2.95
C ASP A 128 9.03 -18.92 2.33
N TRP A 129 8.01 -19.61 2.84
CA TRP A 129 7.58 -20.90 2.28
C TRP A 129 7.11 -20.76 0.83
N GLY A 130 6.31 -19.72 0.54
CA GLY A 130 5.82 -19.44 -0.82
C GLY A 130 6.97 -19.17 -1.81
N LEU A 131 7.99 -18.42 -1.39
CA LEU A 131 9.16 -18.11 -2.21
C LEU A 131 10.03 -19.34 -2.47
N ILE A 132 10.27 -20.18 -1.45
CA ILE A 132 11.18 -21.33 -1.54
C ILE A 132 10.53 -22.47 -2.33
N TYR A 133 9.28 -22.82 -2.03
CA TYR A 133 8.62 -24.00 -2.61
C TYR A 133 7.85 -23.72 -3.89
N ASN A 134 7.12 -22.62 -3.96
CA ASN A 134 6.28 -22.33 -5.12
C ASN A 134 6.97 -21.47 -6.19
N LYS A 135 8.17 -20.93 -5.90
CA LYS A 135 8.91 -19.97 -6.77
C LYS A 135 8.03 -18.81 -7.27
N LYS A 136 6.91 -18.61 -6.64
CA LYS A 136 5.96 -17.51 -6.88
C LYS A 136 5.67 -16.87 -5.54
N LEU A 137 5.63 -15.54 -5.50
CA LEU A 137 4.97 -14.82 -4.42
C LEU A 137 3.50 -15.24 -4.48
N VAL A 138 3.10 -16.17 -3.60
CA VAL A 138 1.69 -16.52 -3.45
C VAL A 138 0.97 -15.23 -3.12
N SER A 139 0.08 -14.86 -4.01
CA SER A 139 -0.55 -13.54 -4.06
C SER A 139 -1.12 -13.16 -2.68
N MET A 140 -0.58 -12.12 -2.08
CA MET A 140 -1.12 -11.47 -0.87
C MET A 140 -2.49 -10.78 -1.14
N HIS A 141 -3.15 -11.12 -2.25
CA HIS A 141 -4.40 -10.48 -2.67
C HIS A 141 -5.68 -11.06 -2.06
N SER A 142 -5.57 -11.83 -0.96
CA SER A 142 -6.76 -12.24 -0.22
C SER A 142 -7.56 -11.03 0.23
N ILE A 143 -8.88 -11.09 0.07
CA ILE A 143 -9.83 -10.08 0.57
C ILE A 143 -9.60 -9.82 2.07
N LEU A 144 -9.31 -10.89 2.84
CA LEU A 144 -9.01 -10.80 4.27
C LEU A 144 -7.73 -10.01 4.54
N ASN A 145 -6.71 -10.14 3.70
CA ASN A 145 -5.46 -9.39 3.85
C ASN A 145 -5.67 -7.90 3.55
N LYS A 146 -6.47 -7.59 2.53
CA LYS A 146 -6.88 -6.20 2.22
C LYS A 146 -7.72 -5.60 3.35
N ALA A 147 -8.67 -6.36 3.90
CA ALA A 147 -9.48 -5.93 5.03
C ALA A 147 -8.63 -5.70 6.29
N THR A 148 -7.65 -6.55 6.56
CA THR A 148 -6.71 -6.36 7.68
C THR A 148 -5.88 -5.09 7.49
N GLY A 149 -5.36 -4.84 6.28
CA GLY A 149 -4.62 -3.61 5.95
C GLY A 149 -5.50 -2.36 6.11
N PHE A 150 -6.75 -2.42 5.67
CA PHE A 150 -7.71 -1.34 5.84
C PHE A 150 -8.03 -1.07 7.32
N LEU A 151 -8.22 -2.11 8.14
CA LEU A 151 -8.42 -1.95 9.57
C LEU A 151 -7.17 -1.40 10.28
N LEU A 152 -5.98 -1.82 9.87
CA LEU A 152 -4.73 -1.24 10.36
C LEU A 152 -4.61 0.24 10.02
N PHE A 153 -5.09 0.66 8.86
CA PHE A 153 -5.14 2.06 8.47
C PHE A 153 -6.17 2.85 9.30
N ILE A 154 -7.32 2.26 9.63
CA ILE A 154 -8.34 2.92 10.48
C ILE A 154 -7.92 2.95 11.94
N PHE A 155 -7.11 2.00 12.40
CA PHE A 155 -6.73 1.84 13.81
C PHE A 155 -6.25 3.14 14.48
N PRO A 156 -5.32 3.94 13.91
CA PRO A 156 -4.91 5.19 14.52
C PRO A 156 -6.04 6.23 14.66
N LEU A 157 -7.03 6.18 13.78
CA LEU A 157 -8.18 7.09 13.84
C LEU A 157 -9.12 6.73 14.99
N THR A 158 -9.18 5.47 15.38
CA THR A 158 -10.01 5.02 16.51
C THR A 158 -9.41 5.36 17.86
N LEU A 159 -8.10 5.61 17.95
CA LEU A 159 -7.41 5.88 19.21
C LEU A 159 -7.93 7.11 19.97
N SER A 160 -8.59 8.05 19.27
CA SER A 160 -9.21 9.23 19.91
C SER A 160 -10.56 8.94 20.59
N PHE A 161 -11.23 7.85 20.21
CA PHE A 161 -12.62 7.59 20.61
C PHE A 161 -12.79 6.27 21.34
N ILE A 162 -11.90 5.31 21.11
CA ILE A 162 -11.99 3.94 21.60
C ILE A 162 -10.67 3.59 22.28
N GLU A 163 -10.74 2.88 23.39
CA GLU A 163 -9.55 2.35 24.04
C GLU A 163 -8.74 1.48 23.08
N PRO A 164 -7.41 1.69 22.99
CA PRO A 164 -6.52 0.97 22.09
C PRO A 164 -6.63 -0.55 22.17
N MET A 165 -6.95 -1.06 23.34
CA MET A 165 -7.11 -2.49 23.62
C MET A 165 -8.22 -3.12 22.76
N TYR A 166 -9.42 -2.54 22.73
CA TYR A 166 -10.55 -3.12 21.99
C TYR A 166 -10.30 -3.08 20.48
N SER A 167 -9.83 -1.94 19.97
CA SER A 167 -9.50 -1.81 18.54
C SER A 167 -8.41 -2.80 18.12
N SER A 168 -7.40 -3.02 18.97
CA SER A 168 -6.31 -3.95 18.70
C SER A 168 -6.78 -5.41 18.68
N VAL A 169 -7.68 -5.80 19.57
CA VAL A 169 -8.25 -7.16 19.58
C VAL A 169 -8.99 -7.45 18.28
N ILE A 170 -9.78 -6.49 17.78
CA ILE A 170 -10.49 -6.64 16.51
C ILE A 170 -9.50 -6.82 15.35
N VAL A 171 -8.47 -5.97 15.28
CA VAL A 171 -7.44 -6.05 14.24
C VAL A 171 -6.67 -7.37 14.31
N CYS A 172 -6.24 -7.80 15.51
CA CYS A 172 -5.51 -9.05 15.71
C CYS A 172 -6.38 -10.27 15.39
N SER A 173 -7.66 -10.24 15.71
CA SER A 173 -8.58 -11.32 15.37
C SER A 173 -8.70 -11.50 13.86
N LEU A 174 -8.94 -10.41 13.13
CA LEU A 174 -9.01 -10.48 11.67
C LEU A 174 -7.67 -10.85 11.04
N ALA A 175 -6.55 -10.31 11.57
CA ALA A 175 -5.21 -10.65 11.12
C ALA A 175 -4.89 -12.13 11.32
N THR A 176 -5.35 -12.74 12.42
CA THR A 176 -5.21 -14.18 12.69
C THR A 176 -5.98 -15.01 11.66
N VAL A 177 -7.24 -14.67 11.41
CA VAL A 177 -8.05 -15.35 10.39
C VAL A 177 -7.40 -15.22 9.01
N SER A 178 -6.90 -14.03 8.68
CA SER A 178 -6.17 -13.77 7.44
C SER A 178 -4.90 -14.62 7.33
N ALA A 179 -4.11 -14.72 8.41
CA ALA A 179 -2.87 -15.51 8.42
C ALA A 179 -3.14 -17.01 8.26
N ILE A 180 -4.16 -17.55 8.95
CA ILE A 180 -4.55 -18.95 8.82
C ILE A 180 -5.03 -19.26 7.40
N ASN A 181 -5.87 -18.39 6.85
CA ASN A 181 -6.38 -18.54 5.49
C ASN A 181 -5.24 -18.51 4.45
N GLU A 182 -4.27 -17.63 4.63
CA GLU A 182 -3.10 -17.51 3.77
C GLU A 182 -2.23 -18.78 3.82
N VAL A 183 -1.98 -19.34 5.01
CA VAL A 183 -1.26 -20.62 5.18
C VAL A 183 -2.00 -21.77 4.48
N TYR A 184 -3.32 -21.81 4.61
CA TYR A 184 -4.14 -22.86 3.98
C TYR A 184 -4.01 -22.84 2.45
N TYR A 185 -4.15 -21.66 1.82
CA TYR A 185 -4.04 -21.53 0.37
C TYR A 185 -2.60 -21.77 -0.14
N THR A 186 -1.60 -21.26 0.59
CA THR A 186 -0.19 -21.49 0.23
C THR A 186 0.17 -22.97 0.23
N ARG A 187 -0.34 -23.75 1.19
CA ARG A 187 -0.11 -25.19 1.25
C ARG A 187 -0.88 -25.97 0.18
N MET A 188 -2.06 -25.53 -0.21
CA MET A 188 -2.85 -26.18 -1.26
C MET A 188 -2.39 -25.85 -2.68
N GLY A 189 -1.46 -24.92 -2.86
CA GLY A 189 -1.01 -24.46 -4.18
C GLY A 189 -2.10 -23.80 -5.03
N ARG A 190 -3.22 -23.38 -4.41
CA ARG A 190 -4.32 -22.70 -5.08
C ARG A 190 -4.10 -21.20 -5.07
N GLU A 191 -4.21 -20.58 -6.26
CA GLU A 191 -4.25 -19.12 -6.34
C GLU A 191 -5.57 -18.64 -5.71
N ILE A 192 -5.46 -17.65 -4.83
CA ILE A 192 -6.62 -16.98 -4.23
C ILE A 192 -7.19 -16.05 -5.31
N LEU A 193 -8.40 -16.33 -5.77
CA LEU A 193 -9.18 -15.45 -6.64
C LEU A 193 -9.58 -14.16 -5.95
#